data_c4acd8725b733f9130eac4d28d1d5612
#
_entry.id   c4acd8725b733f9130eac4d28d1d5612
#
_cell.length_a   1.000
_cell.length_b   1.000
_cell.length_c   1.000
_cell.angle_alpha   90.00
_cell.angle_beta   90.00
_cell.angle_gamma   90.00
#
_symmetry.space_group_name_H-M   'P 1'
#
loop_
_entity.id
_entity.type
_entity.pdbx_description
1 polymer ?
#
loop_
_entity_poly.entity_id
_entity_poly.type
_entity_poly.pdbx_seq_one_letter_code
_entity_poly.pdbx_strand_id
1 'polypeptide(L)'
;MWRVASGLHLRLFEMDTDITGLARMRLGEHAIHTWDVAVALDPSATVAPDAVGLLIDTVGQLATWAGKPDGRERRIRVSVRDPERNFVLTTGEAVGLTESDGEESLPELRLSAEAFIRLVYGRLGRQHTPPVEADGVDLDELRQLFPGL
;
A
#
# COMPACT_ATOMS: atom_id res chain seq x y z
N MET A 1 -29.83 1.67 -22.17
CA MET A 1 -28.46 1.14 -22.25
C MET A 1 -27.48 2.29 -21.98
N TRP A 2 -26.92 2.35 -20.78
CA TRP A 2 -25.99 3.38 -20.40
C TRP A 2 -24.61 3.02 -20.96
N ARG A 3 -24.12 3.78 -21.93
CA ARG A 3 -22.71 3.69 -22.31
C ARG A 3 -21.92 4.45 -21.24
N VAL A 4 -21.17 3.72 -20.44
CA VAL A 4 -20.11 4.33 -19.62
C VAL A 4 -19.13 4.98 -20.61
N ALA A 5 -18.97 6.28 -20.53
CA ALA A 5 -17.96 6.99 -21.31
C ALA A 5 -16.57 6.54 -20.83
N SER A 6 -16.07 5.47 -21.44
CA SER A 6 -14.66 5.08 -21.32
C SER A 6 -13.83 6.16 -22.00
N GLY A 7 -13.25 7.06 -21.21
CA GLY A 7 -12.40 8.13 -21.72
C GLY A 7 -12.49 9.47 -20.98
N LEU A 8 -13.22 9.56 -19.89
CA LEU A 8 -13.17 10.76 -19.05
C LEU A 8 -11.85 10.76 -18.25
N HIS A 9 -10.88 11.54 -18.71
CA HIS A 9 -9.68 11.83 -17.97
C HIS A 9 -9.94 12.94 -16.96
N LEU A 10 -9.58 12.70 -15.71
CA LEU A 10 -9.71 13.65 -14.61
C LEU A 10 -8.31 13.99 -14.11
N ARG A 11 -8.08 15.27 -13.84
CA ARG A 11 -6.86 15.71 -13.15
C ARG A 11 -7.21 16.09 -11.72
N LEU A 12 -6.77 15.25 -10.78
CA LEU A 12 -6.98 15.45 -9.35
C LEU A 12 -5.62 15.48 -8.64
N PHE A 13 -5.35 16.53 -7.87
CA PHE A 13 -4.09 16.68 -7.13
C PHE A 13 -2.83 16.46 -7.98
N GLU A 14 -2.84 16.98 -9.22
CA GLU A 14 -1.79 16.82 -10.22
C GLU A 14 -1.60 15.38 -10.77
N MET A 15 -2.50 14.45 -10.43
CA MET A 15 -2.53 13.11 -11.01
C MET A 15 -3.56 13.02 -12.13
N ASP A 16 -3.15 12.50 -13.26
CA ASP A 16 -4.09 12.12 -14.32
C ASP A 16 -4.71 10.78 -13.95
N THR A 17 -6.04 10.74 -13.85
CA THR A 17 -6.80 9.54 -13.49
C THR A 17 -8.07 9.45 -14.33
N ASP A 18 -8.69 8.28 -14.34
CA ASP A 18 -10.02 8.07 -14.91
C ASP A 18 -11.04 7.80 -13.80
N ILE A 19 -12.29 7.54 -14.18
CA ILE A 19 -13.37 7.24 -13.22
C ILE A 19 -13.02 6.03 -12.36
N THR A 20 -12.38 5.01 -12.94
CA THR A 20 -11.98 3.79 -12.22
C THR A 20 -10.91 4.10 -11.18
N GLY A 21 -9.90 4.89 -11.54
CA GLY A 21 -8.86 5.34 -10.62
C GLY A 21 -9.43 6.18 -9.48
N LEU A 22 -10.35 7.12 -9.79
CA LEU A 22 -11.05 7.90 -8.77
C LEU A 22 -11.85 7.01 -7.82
N ALA A 23 -12.59 6.03 -8.35
CA ALA A 23 -13.37 5.10 -7.54
C ALA A 23 -12.46 4.26 -6.60
N ARG A 24 -11.30 3.81 -7.08
CA ARG A 24 -10.30 3.11 -6.25
C ARG A 24 -9.70 3.99 -5.16
N MET A 25 -9.39 5.24 -5.47
CA MET A 25 -8.96 6.21 -4.45
C MET A 25 -10.01 6.37 -3.35
N ARG A 26 -11.27 6.56 -3.73
CA ARG A 26 -12.39 6.68 -2.78
C ARG A 26 -12.59 5.41 -1.97
N LEU A 27 -12.45 4.24 -2.59
CA LEU A 27 -12.50 2.96 -1.88
C LEU A 27 -11.39 2.87 -0.84
N GLY A 28 -10.17 3.26 -1.18
CA GLY A 28 -9.03 3.28 -0.27
C GLY A 28 -9.28 4.16 0.95
N GLU A 29 -9.73 5.40 0.72
CA GLU A 29 -10.09 6.34 1.78
C GLU A 29 -11.18 5.76 2.70
N HIS A 30 -12.26 5.24 2.13
CA HIS A 30 -13.34 4.62 2.92
C HIS A 30 -12.86 3.40 3.71
N ALA A 31 -12.10 2.51 3.11
CA ALA A 31 -11.62 1.30 3.74
C ALA A 31 -10.70 1.62 4.94
N ILE A 32 -9.77 2.55 4.76
CA ILE A 32 -8.83 2.94 5.81
C ILE A 32 -9.51 3.72 6.93
N HIS A 33 -10.37 4.68 6.62
CA HIS A 33 -11.10 5.42 7.67
C HIS A 33 -12.12 4.56 8.40
N THR A 34 -12.73 3.57 7.74
CA THR A 34 -13.56 2.57 8.42
C THR A 34 -12.71 1.75 9.40
N TRP A 35 -11.51 1.34 8.99
CA TRP A 35 -10.58 0.66 9.87
C TRP A 35 -10.13 1.55 11.05
N ASP A 36 -9.82 2.83 10.81
CA ASP A 36 -9.44 3.79 11.87
C ASP A 36 -10.50 3.83 13.00
N VAL A 37 -11.79 3.77 12.63
CA VAL A 37 -12.88 3.73 13.60
C VAL A 37 -13.01 2.35 14.24
N ALA A 38 -12.96 1.29 13.44
CA ALA A 38 -13.15 -0.08 13.91
C ALA A 38 -12.06 -0.49 14.91
N VAL A 39 -10.79 -0.16 14.65
CA VAL A 39 -9.67 -0.54 15.52
C VAL A 39 -9.69 0.16 16.88
N ALA A 40 -10.34 1.31 16.97
CA ALA A 40 -10.57 1.99 18.25
C ALA A 40 -11.54 1.23 19.17
N LEU A 41 -12.41 0.40 18.60
CA LEU A 41 -13.40 -0.41 19.32
C LEU A 41 -12.95 -1.87 19.46
N ASP A 42 -12.26 -2.38 18.47
CA ASP A 42 -11.73 -3.75 18.41
C ASP A 42 -10.27 -3.72 17.92
N PRO A 43 -9.29 -3.91 18.79
CA PRO A 43 -7.88 -3.93 18.42
C PRO A 43 -7.49 -4.99 17.38
N SER A 44 -8.34 -5.99 17.17
CA SER A 44 -8.15 -7.03 16.14
C SER A 44 -8.77 -6.70 14.78
N ALA A 45 -9.41 -5.54 14.65
CA ALA A 45 -10.06 -5.12 13.41
C ALA A 45 -9.08 -5.07 12.24
N THR A 46 -9.53 -5.52 11.09
CA THR A 46 -8.77 -5.52 9.83
C THR A 46 -9.52 -4.73 8.76
N VAL A 47 -8.80 -4.29 7.74
CA VAL A 47 -9.43 -3.73 6.54
C VAL A 47 -10.21 -4.85 5.83
N ALA A 48 -11.40 -4.51 5.32
CA ALA A 48 -12.28 -5.47 4.67
C ALA A 48 -11.56 -6.24 3.53
N PRO A 49 -11.64 -7.58 3.49
CA PRO A 49 -10.91 -8.39 2.50
C PRO A 49 -11.21 -8.03 1.05
N ASP A 50 -12.45 -7.69 0.73
CA ASP A 50 -12.86 -7.28 -0.61
C ASP A 50 -12.17 -5.98 -1.03
N ALA A 51 -12.04 -5.02 -0.12
CA ALA A 51 -11.30 -3.79 -0.35
C ALA A 51 -9.80 -4.08 -0.53
N VAL A 52 -9.21 -4.94 0.31
CA VAL A 52 -7.81 -5.36 0.19
C VAL A 52 -7.54 -5.95 -1.19
N GLY A 53 -8.40 -6.86 -1.68
CA GLY A 53 -8.26 -7.49 -3.00
C GLY A 53 -8.25 -6.48 -4.16
N LEU A 54 -8.99 -5.40 -4.04
CA LEU A 54 -9.03 -4.34 -5.07
C LEU A 54 -7.89 -3.32 -4.94
N LEU A 55 -7.48 -3.00 -3.71
CA LEU A 55 -6.44 -2.00 -3.44
C LEU A 55 -5.04 -2.51 -3.69
N ILE A 56 -4.79 -3.81 -3.46
CA ILE A 56 -3.44 -4.37 -3.59
C ILE A 56 -2.89 -4.25 -5.02
N ASP A 57 -3.74 -4.33 -6.03
CA ASP A 57 -3.33 -4.24 -7.43
C ASP A 57 -2.95 -2.80 -7.86
N THR A 58 -3.29 -1.81 -7.05
CA THR A 58 -2.96 -0.39 -7.31
C THR A 58 -2.06 0.22 -6.22
N VAL A 59 -1.62 -0.58 -5.28
CA VAL A 59 -0.79 -0.12 -4.15
C VAL A 59 0.53 0.50 -4.61
N GLY A 60 1.06 0.11 -5.78
CA GLY A 60 2.27 0.68 -6.35
C GLY A 60 2.17 2.18 -6.63
N GLN A 61 1.05 2.63 -7.20
CA GLN A 61 0.79 4.05 -7.44
C GLN A 61 0.66 4.82 -6.12
N LEU A 62 -0.05 4.23 -5.17
CA LEU A 62 -0.20 4.81 -3.84
C LEU A 62 1.15 4.93 -3.12
N ALA A 63 1.98 3.89 -3.16
CA ALA A 63 3.30 3.89 -2.53
C ALA A 63 4.22 4.98 -3.10
N THR A 64 4.19 5.17 -4.42
CA THR A 64 4.95 6.23 -5.08
C THR A 64 4.50 7.62 -4.65
N TRP A 65 3.20 7.82 -4.46
CA TRP A 65 2.65 9.11 -4.06
C TRP A 65 2.76 9.38 -2.55
N ALA A 66 2.48 8.38 -1.71
CA ALA A 66 2.48 8.49 -0.25
C ALA A 66 3.88 8.43 0.35
N GLY A 67 4.82 7.78 -0.32
CA GLY A 67 6.18 7.58 0.17
C GLY A 67 6.94 8.89 0.28
N LYS A 68 7.66 9.07 1.40
CA LYS A 68 8.54 10.21 1.65
C LYS A 68 9.99 9.75 1.48
N PRO A 69 10.67 10.16 0.40
CA PRO A 69 12.06 9.79 0.17
C PRO A 69 12.97 10.28 1.30
N ASP A 70 13.89 9.43 1.73
CA ASP A 70 14.89 9.76 2.76
C ASP A 70 16.32 9.85 2.19
N GLY A 71 16.46 9.77 0.86
CA GLY A 71 17.73 9.82 0.15
C GLY A 71 18.57 8.55 0.25
N ARG A 72 18.12 7.51 0.98
CA ARG A 72 18.83 6.24 1.09
C ARG A 72 18.36 5.26 0.03
N GLU A 73 19.27 4.85 -0.83
CA GLU A 73 18.99 3.85 -1.85
C GLU A 73 18.86 2.46 -1.23
N ARG A 74 17.69 1.86 -1.38
CA ARG A 74 17.39 0.48 -0.96
C ARG A 74 16.53 -0.21 -2.00
N ARG A 75 16.69 -1.52 -2.06
CA ARG A 75 15.80 -2.43 -2.78
C ARG A 75 15.37 -3.53 -1.82
N ILE A 76 14.09 -3.67 -1.64
CA ILE A 76 13.48 -4.58 -0.68
C ILE A 76 12.42 -5.39 -1.41
N ARG A 77 12.48 -6.72 -1.28
CA ARG A 77 11.39 -7.58 -1.71
C ARG A 77 10.25 -7.47 -0.71
N VAL A 78 9.04 -7.30 -1.20
CA VAL A 78 7.82 -7.34 -0.40
C VAL A 78 6.95 -8.48 -0.90
N SER A 79 6.82 -9.53 -0.10
CA SER A 79 5.97 -10.68 -0.40
C SER A 79 4.73 -10.61 0.49
N VAL A 80 3.58 -10.44 -0.15
CA VAL A 80 2.31 -10.36 0.57
C VAL A 80 1.46 -11.61 0.32
N ARG A 81 0.60 -11.92 1.27
CA ARG A 81 -0.39 -13.01 1.19
C ARG A 81 -1.79 -12.47 1.42
N ASP A 82 -2.77 -13.18 0.91
CA ASP A 82 -4.21 -12.91 1.06
C ASP A 82 -4.64 -11.53 0.50
N PRO A 83 -4.52 -11.31 -0.82
CA PRO A 83 -4.05 -12.18 -1.90
C PRO A 83 -2.52 -12.17 -2.04
N GLU A 84 -1.98 -13.26 -2.59
CA GLU A 84 -0.54 -13.39 -2.82
C GLU A 84 -0.08 -12.45 -3.95
N ARG A 85 0.92 -11.60 -3.64
CA ARG A 85 1.59 -10.71 -4.60
C ARG A 85 3.05 -10.52 -4.17
N ASN A 86 3.90 -10.27 -5.16
CA ASN A 86 5.31 -9.96 -4.92
C ASN A 86 5.66 -8.63 -5.55
N PHE A 87 6.39 -7.82 -4.81
CA PHE A 87 6.83 -6.49 -5.23
C PHE A 87 8.31 -6.29 -4.93
N VAL A 88 8.91 -5.33 -5.62
CA VAL A 88 10.18 -4.70 -5.21
C VAL A 88 9.90 -3.25 -4.86
N LEU A 89 10.18 -2.91 -3.61
CA LEU A 89 10.18 -1.54 -3.11
C LEU A 89 11.57 -0.95 -3.35
N THR A 90 11.62 0.17 -4.03
CA THR A 90 12.83 0.96 -4.25
C THR A 90 12.71 2.29 -3.53
N THR A 91 13.80 2.72 -2.89
CA THR A 91 13.87 4.01 -2.22
C THR A 91 15.11 4.76 -2.69
N GLY A 92 15.23 6.03 -2.34
CA GLY A 92 16.33 6.90 -2.72
C GLY A 92 15.83 8.33 -2.87
N GLU A 93 15.97 8.92 -4.03
CA GLU A 93 15.39 10.24 -4.35
C GLU A 93 13.87 10.17 -4.57
N ALA A 94 13.35 9.00 -4.86
CA ALA A 94 11.93 8.72 -5.00
C ALA A 94 11.60 7.35 -4.41
N VAL A 95 10.33 7.13 -4.10
CA VAL A 95 9.80 5.83 -3.68
C VAL A 95 9.11 5.20 -4.88
N GLY A 96 9.44 3.95 -5.19
CA GLY A 96 8.81 3.14 -6.22
C GLY A 96 8.43 1.78 -5.71
N LEU A 97 7.34 1.24 -6.22
CA LEU A 97 6.89 -0.13 -5.96
C LEU A 97 6.45 -0.77 -7.27
N THR A 98 7.13 -1.83 -7.66
CA THR A 98 6.85 -2.55 -8.90
C THR A 98 6.57 -4.02 -8.61
N GLU A 99 5.72 -4.66 -9.41
CA GLU A 99 5.56 -6.10 -9.35
C GLU A 99 6.86 -6.83 -9.68
N SER A 100 7.07 -7.98 -9.05
CA SER A 100 8.27 -8.81 -9.21
C SER A 100 7.89 -10.29 -9.29
N ASP A 101 8.61 -11.03 -10.10
CA ASP A 101 8.56 -12.50 -10.17
C ASP A 101 9.37 -13.23 -9.10
N GLY A 102 10.08 -12.50 -8.26
CA GLY A 102 10.66 -13.04 -7.02
C GLY A 102 12.04 -13.69 -7.14
N GLU A 103 12.74 -13.52 -8.26
CA GLU A 103 14.03 -14.19 -8.50
C GLU A 103 15.26 -13.51 -7.87
N GLU A 104 15.13 -12.27 -7.38
CA GLU A 104 16.28 -11.54 -6.82
C GLU A 104 16.49 -11.86 -5.33
N SER A 105 17.76 -12.07 -4.95
CA SER A 105 18.16 -12.16 -3.53
C SER A 105 18.26 -10.75 -2.95
N LEU A 106 17.18 -10.28 -2.32
CA LEU A 106 17.06 -8.99 -1.67
C LEU A 106 16.68 -9.17 -0.20
N PRO A 107 16.95 -8.17 0.66
CA PRO A 107 16.27 -8.09 1.94
C PRO A 107 14.75 -8.22 1.75
N GLU A 108 14.08 -8.93 2.63
CA GLU A 108 12.69 -9.32 2.39
C GLU A 108 11.77 -8.98 3.55
N LEU A 109 10.61 -8.42 3.20
CA LEU A 109 9.49 -8.20 4.10
C LEU A 109 8.33 -9.11 3.68
N ARG A 110 7.85 -9.98 4.60
CA ARG A 110 6.69 -10.84 4.40
C ARG A 110 5.58 -10.49 5.38
N LEU A 111 4.39 -10.21 4.85
CA LEU A 111 3.24 -9.82 5.65
C LEU A 111 1.94 -10.09 4.88
N SER A 112 0.79 -9.85 5.52
CA SER A 112 -0.49 -9.87 4.80
C SER A 112 -0.62 -8.68 3.86
N ALA A 113 -1.37 -8.84 2.77
CA ALA A 113 -1.71 -7.73 1.86
C ALA A 113 -2.41 -6.60 2.62
N GLU A 114 -3.28 -6.94 3.57
CA GLU A 114 -3.95 -5.99 4.47
C GLU A 114 -2.93 -5.15 5.27
N ALA A 115 -1.96 -5.78 5.90
CA ALA A 115 -0.93 -5.08 6.66
C ALA A 115 -0.05 -4.20 5.77
N PHE A 116 0.25 -4.66 4.55
CA PHE A 116 1.03 -3.87 3.59
C PHE A 116 0.28 -2.62 3.12
N ILE A 117 -1.01 -2.74 2.82
CA ILE A 117 -1.86 -1.60 2.50
C ILE A 117 -1.86 -0.60 3.66
N ARG A 118 -2.05 -1.06 4.90
CA ARG A 118 -1.98 -0.19 6.08
C ARG A 118 -0.60 0.46 6.26
N LEU A 119 0.48 -0.25 5.95
CA LEU A 119 1.82 0.35 5.97
C LEU A 119 1.90 1.54 5.02
N VAL A 120 1.48 1.36 3.77
CA VAL A 120 1.55 2.41 2.74
C VAL A 120 0.65 3.60 3.09
N TYR A 121 -0.51 3.36 3.72
CA TYR A 121 -1.38 4.43 4.25
C TYR A 121 -0.88 5.04 5.58
N GLY A 122 0.25 4.60 6.13
CA GLY A 122 0.77 5.07 7.42
C GLY A 122 -0.06 4.60 8.62
N ARG A 123 -0.70 3.44 8.53
CA ARG A 123 -1.59 2.86 9.55
C ARG A 123 -1.06 1.56 10.15
N LEU A 124 0.21 1.21 9.92
CA LEU A 124 0.83 0.02 10.52
C LEU A 124 1.61 0.38 11.79
N GLY A 125 0.95 1.02 12.75
CA GLY A 125 1.54 1.36 14.06
C GLY A 125 1.90 0.11 14.86
N ARG A 126 2.86 0.22 15.78
CA ARG A 126 3.37 -0.91 16.57
C ARG A 126 2.28 -1.65 17.35
N GLN A 127 1.25 -0.95 17.81
CA GLN A 127 0.13 -1.54 18.58
C GLN A 127 -0.80 -2.40 17.72
N HIS A 128 -0.79 -2.20 16.42
CA HIS A 128 -1.71 -2.84 15.47
C HIS A 128 -0.95 -3.55 14.33
N THR A 129 0.25 -4.03 14.62
CA THR A 129 1.06 -4.78 13.65
C THR A 129 0.81 -6.28 13.85
N PRO A 130 0.23 -6.97 12.85
CA PRO A 130 0.11 -8.42 12.86
C PRO A 130 1.49 -9.07 12.71
N PRO A 131 1.61 -10.41 12.75
CA PRO A 131 2.86 -11.09 12.49
C PRO A 131 3.48 -10.69 11.16
N VAL A 132 4.72 -10.20 11.21
CA VAL A 132 5.52 -9.76 10.06
C VAL A 132 6.87 -10.44 10.15
N GLU A 133 7.36 -10.97 9.04
CA GLU A 133 8.72 -11.50 8.93
C GLU A 133 9.56 -10.45 8.17
N ALA A 134 10.64 -9.99 8.80
CA ALA A 134 11.55 -9.01 8.22
C ALA A 134 12.97 -9.57 8.25
N ASP A 135 13.50 -9.87 7.08
CA ASP A 135 14.87 -10.35 6.91
C ASP A 135 15.71 -9.25 6.25
N GLY A 136 16.61 -8.67 7.05
CA GLY A 136 17.43 -7.54 6.61
C GLY A 136 16.65 -6.25 6.36
N VAL A 137 15.43 -6.14 6.89
CA VAL A 137 14.54 -4.98 6.74
C VAL A 137 14.18 -4.42 8.11
N ASP A 138 14.30 -3.11 8.28
CA ASP A 138 13.81 -2.42 9.47
C ASP A 138 12.39 -1.87 9.20
N LEU A 139 11.41 -2.44 9.90
CA LEU A 139 10.01 -2.02 9.76
C LEU A 139 9.76 -0.58 10.25
N ASP A 140 10.54 -0.10 11.21
CA ASP A 140 10.40 1.28 11.69
C ASP A 140 10.92 2.28 10.66
N GLU A 141 11.95 1.95 9.90
CA GLU A 141 12.37 2.76 8.74
C GLU A 141 11.27 2.81 7.67
N LEU A 142 10.58 1.69 7.40
CA LEU A 142 9.45 1.67 6.47
C LEU A 142 8.26 2.48 6.97
N ARG A 143 8.00 2.49 8.28
CA ARG A 143 6.98 3.37 8.87
C ARG A 143 7.30 4.86 8.69
N GLN A 144 8.57 5.22 8.75
CA GLN A 144 9.01 6.59 8.48
C GLN A 144 8.93 6.95 7.00
N LEU A 145 9.14 5.98 6.11
CA LEU A 145 8.97 6.15 4.68
C LEU A 145 7.50 6.42 4.29
N PHE A 146 6.56 5.83 5.04
CA PHE A 146 5.12 5.98 4.85
C PHE A 146 4.46 6.58 6.12
N PRO A 147 4.63 7.89 6.35
CA PRO A 147 4.13 8.53 7.59
C PRO A 147 2.61 8.71 7.63
N GLY A 148 1.92 8.46 6.53
CA GLY A 148 0.50 8.71 6.33
C GLY A 148 0.22 9.95 5.47
N LEU A 149 -1.03 10.07 5.08
CA LEU A 149 -1.57 11.16 4.26
C LEU A 149 -2.33 12.12 5.14
#